data_c3ec5143483dfc6ea70c5867d9d9490d
#
_entry.id   c3ec5143483dfc6ea70c5867d9d9490d
#
_cell.length_a   1.000
_cell.length_b   1.000
_cell.length_c   1.000
_cell.angle_alpha   90.00
_cell.angle_beta   90.00
_cell.angle_gamma   90.00
#
_symmetry.space_group_name_H-M   'P 1'
#
loop_
_entity.id
_entity.type
_entity.pdbx_description
1 polymer ?
#
loop_
_entity_poly.entity_id
_entity_poly.type
_entity_poly.pdbx_seq_one_letter_code
_entity_poly.pdbx_strand_id
1 'polypeptide(L)'
;MTNLRCGRIKYTNDLPVYAAFDAGVIAYPGTLHADVPAQLNAMLLSGDLDVSPISAFTWAANSEDLVLLPDLCIGARDEVVSVVLVSATAPDKLGGARVFVSSESASGRNLLRVILERRYGIRAQYVDEAQPFARACEGDPTLLIGDSAIDAIER
;
A
#
# COMPACT_ATOMS: atom_id res chain seq x y z
N MET A 1 -23.90 -15.03 17.69
CA MET A 1 -22.69 -15.01 16.81
C MET A 1 -22.25 -13.58 16.70
N THR A 2 -21.00 -13.29 17.00
CA THR A 2 -20.46 -11.94 16.87
C THR A 2 -20.43 -11.60 15.39
N ASN A 3 -21.05 -10.49 15.00
CA ASN A 3 -21.04 -10.02 13.62
C ASN A 3 -19.67 -9.38 13.35
N LEU A 4 -18.73 -10.13 12.74
CA LEU A 4 -17.38 -9.65 12.43
C LEU A 4 -17.42 -8.51 11.42
N ARG A 5 -16.73 -7.40 11.75
CA ARG A 5 -16.53 -6.27 10.85
C ARG A 5 -15.20 -6.44 10.15
N CYS A 6 -15.24 -6.72 8.85
CA CYS A 6 -14.03 -7.00 8.07
C CYS A 6 -13.75 -5.92 7.05
N GLY A 7 -12.48 -5.58 6.94
CA GLY A 7 -11.97 -4.77 5.86
C GLY A 7 -11.74 -5.60 4.60
N ARG A 8 -11.88 -4.94 3.44
CA ARG A 8 -11.56 -5.47 2.12
C ARG A 8 -10.88 -4.38 1.30
N ILE A 9 -9.76 -4.69 0.67
CA ILE A 9 -9.11 -3.75 -0.24
C ILE A 9 -9.92 -3.64 -1.54
N LYS A 10 -10.10 -2.42 -2.05
CA LYS A 10 -10.84 -2.16 -3.31
C LYS A 10 -10.09 -2.61 -4.57
N TYR A 11 -8.82 -3.01 -4.46
CA TYR A 11 -8.00 -3.37 -5.60
C TYR A 11 -8.21 -4.82 -6.05
N THR A 12 -7.97 -5.08 -7.32
CA THR A 12 -8.20 -6.41 -7.94
C THR A 12 -7.30 -7.52 -7.38
N ASN A 13 -6.18 -7.19 -6.77
CA ASN A 13 -5.30 -8.16 -6.11
C ASN A 13 -5.93 -8.86 -4.90
N ASP A 14 -7.01 -8.33 -4.36
CA ASP A 14 -7.78 -8.90 -3.26
C ASP A 14 -8.90 -9.87 -3.73
N LEU A 15 -9.22 -9.90 -5.04
CA LEU A 15 -10.24 -10.75 -5.62
C LEU A 15 -10.11 -12.23 -5.27
N PRO A 16 -8.92 -12.88 -5.31
CA PRO A 16 -8.81 -14.29 -4.99
C PRO A 16 -9.32 -14.66 -3.60
N VAL A 17 -9.26 -13.73 -2.64
CA VAL A 17 -9.73 -13.93 -1.28
C VAL A 17 -11.26 -13.81 -1.19
N TYR A 18 -11.85 -12.88 -1.93
CA TYR A 18 -13.26 -12.51 -1.77
C TYR A 18 -14.19 -13.00 -2.89
N ALA A 19 -13.65 -13.53 -3.97
CA ALA A 19 -14.44 -13.92 -5.16
C ALA A 19 -15.59 -14.89 -4.83
N ALA A 20 -15.39 -15.83 -3.91
CA ALA A 20 -16.42 -16.79 -3.53
C ALA A 20 -17.58 -16.13 -2.74
N PHE A 21 -17.29 -15.11 -1.97
CA PHE A 21 -18.29 -14.29 -1.27
C PHE A 21 -19.05 -13.41 -2.26
N ASP A 22 -18.33 -12.76 -3.20
CA ASP A 22 -18.93 -11.90 -4.23
C ASP A 22 -19.87 -12.67 -5.15
N ALA A 23 -19.51 -13.92 -5.49
CA ALA A 23 -20.33 -14.82 -6.29
C ALA A 23 -21.49 -15.46 -5.52
N GLY A 24 -21.61 -15.22 -4.21
CA GLY A 24 -22.63 -15.81 -3.35
C GLY A 24 -22.47 -17.32 -3.12
N VAL A 25 -21.30 -17.87 -3.46
CA VAL A 25 -20.99 -19.31 -3.22
C VAL A 25 -20.83 -19.60 -1.74
N ILE A 26 -20.27 -18.64 -1.01
CA ILE A 26 -20.08 -18.70 0.45
C ILE A 26 -20.75 -17.48 1.07
N ALA A 27 -21.58 -17.70 2.09
CA ALA A 27 -22.15 -16.59 2.84
C ALA A 27 -21.08 -15.99 3.77
N TYR A 28 -20.89 -14.68 3.69
CA TYR A 28 -20.00 -14.00 4.61
C TYR A 28 -20.65 -13.90 6.00
N PRO A 29 -19.95 -14.27 7.08
CA PRO A 29 -20.55 -14.34 8.42
C PRO A 29 -20.63 -13.00 9.16
N GLY A 30 -20.34 -11.89 8.49
CA GLY A 30 -20.28 -10.56 9.09
C GLY A 30 -20.60 -9.44 8.10
N THR A 31 -19.96 -8.29 8.30
CA THR A 31 -20.02 -7.13 7.39
C THR A 31 -18.69 -6.92 6.71
N LEU A 32 -18.71 -6.64 5.40
CA LEU A 32 -17.53 -6.27 4.62
C LEU A 32 -17.53 -4.75 4.37
N HIS A 33 -16.44 -4.11 4.74
CA HIS A 33 -16.17 -2.71 4.44
C HIS A 33 -15.06 -2.60 3.41
N ALA A 34 -15.36 -2.12 2.21
CA ALA A 34 -14.38 -1.99 1.14
C ALA A 34 -13.80 -0.57 1.11
N ASP A 35 -12.47 -0.46 1.22
CA ASP A 35 -11.78 0.84 1.13
C ASP A 35 -10.33 0.68 0.65
N VAL A 36 -9.63 1.83 0.53
CA VAL A 36 -8.20 1.87 0.24
C VAL A 36 -7.37 1.42 1.46
N PRO A 37 -6.16 0.88 1.26
CA PRO A 37 -5.35 0.34 2.35
C PRO A 37 -5.12 1.31 3.52
N ALA A 38 -4.90 2.59 3.26
CA ALA A 38 -4.66 3.59 4.30
C ALA A 38 -5.88 3.76 5.22
N GLN A 39 -7.10 3.77 4.66
CA GLN A 39 -8.33 3.87 5.43
C GLN A 39 -8.59 2.61 6.25
N LEU A 40 -8.38 1.43 5.65
CA LEU A 40 -8.53 0.16 6.36
C LEU A 40 -7.54 0.03 7.52
N ASN A 41 -6.29 0.48 7.34
CA ASN A 41 -5.30 0.55 8.43
C ASN A 41 -5.83 1.39 9.60
N ALA A 42 -6.36 2.59 9.31
CA ALA A 42 -6.90 3.49 10.34
C ALA A 42 -8.10 2.86 11.07
N MET A 43 -9.03 2.28 10.33
CA MET A 43 -10.23 1.65 10.90
C MET A 43 -9.91 0.42 11.76
N LEU A 44 -8.91 -0.38 11.39
CA LEU A 44 -8.49 -1.51 12.23
C LEU A 44 -7.84 -1.02 13.52
N LEU A 45 -6.97 0.00 13.44
CA LEU A 45 -6.29 0.57 14.62
C LEU A 45 -7.25 1.30 15.56
N SER A 46 -8.33 1.90 15.04
CA SER A 46 -9.38 2.52 15.87
C SER A 46 -10.36 1.50 16.48
N GLY A 47 -10.33 0.24 16.05
CA GLY A 47 -11.29 -0.78 16.48
C GLY A 47 -12.63 -0.70 15.75
N ASP A 48 -12.74 0.03 14.64
CA ASP A 48 -13.91 0.05 13.77
C ASP A 48 -14.04 -1.22 12.92
N LEU A 49 -12.91 -1.92 12.72
CA LEU A 49 -12.85 -3.25 12.12
C LEU A 49 -12.26 -4.27 13.10
N ASP A 50 -12.69 -5.52 12.99
CA ASP A 50 -12.19 -6.63 13.79
C ASP A 50 -11.10 -7.41 13.04
N VAL A 51 -11.18 -7.48 11.70
CA VAL A 51 -10.21 -8.15 10.81
C VAL A 51 -10.07 -7.33 9.53
N SER A 52 -8.85 -7.18 9.04
CA SER A 52 -8.60 -6.49 7.76
C SER A 52 -7.26 -6.89 7.15
N PRO A 53 -7.14 -6.99 5.82
CA PRO A 53 -5.85 -6.87 5.17
C PRO A 53 -5.32 -5.46 5.44
N ILE A 54 -4.08 -5.36 5.92
CA ILE A 54 -3.40 -4.10 6.22
C ILE A 54 -1.99 -4.11 5.68
N SER A 55 -1.37 -2.94 5.63
CA SER A 55 0.01 -2.84 5.19
C SER A 55 0.97 -3.54 6.18
N ALA A 56 1.97 -4.24 5.65
CA ALA A 56 3.00 -4.90 6.47
C ALA A 56 3.70 -3.92 7.41
N PHE A 57 3.90 -2.67 6.97
CA PHE A 57 4.47 -1.61 7.82
C PHE A 57 3.54 -1.26 8.99
N THR A 58 2.25 -1.12 8.74
CA THR A 58 1.26 -0.80 9.80
C THR A 58 1.22 -1.91 10.85
N TRP A 59 1.22 -3.17 10.42
CA TRP A 59 1.30 -4.29 11.35
C TRP A 59 2.59 -4.25 12.17
N ALA A 60 3.76 -4.10 11.53
CA ALA A 60 5.04 -4.09 12.22
C ALA A 60 5.18 -2.95 13.25
N ALA A 61 4.58 -1.79 12.95
CA ALA A 61 4.58 -0.64 13.86
C ALA A 61 3.59 -0.78 15.04
N ASN A 62 2.64 -1.71 14.96
CA ASN A 62 1.59 -1.92 15.97
C ASN A 62 1.46 -3.41 16.35
N SER A 63 2.56 -4.15 16.31
CA SER A 63 2.57 -5.61 16.51
C SER A 63 2.20 -6.05 17.93
N GLU A 64 2.22 -5.15 18.89
CA GLU A 64 1.77 -5.42 20.26
C GLU A 64 0.24 -5.42 20.39
N ASP A 65 -0.44 -4.67 19.51
CA ASP A 65 -1.91 -4.52 19.52
C ASP A 65 -2.63 -5.38 18.48
N LEU A 66 -1.90 -5.89 17.48
CA LEU A 66 -2.46 -6.59 16.33
C LEU A 66 -2.00 -8.05 16.25
N VAL A 67 -2.95 -8.95 16.06
CA VAL A 67 -2.67 -10.37 15.79
C VAL A 67 -2.59 -10.59 14.29
N LEU A 68 -1.47 -11.15 13.82
CA LEU A 68 -1.31 -11.55 12.42
C LEU A 68 -1.94 -12.93 12.21
N LEU A 69 -2.91 -13.02 11.28
CA LEU A 69 -3.44 -14.30 10.83
C LEU A 69 -2.41 -14.97 9.90
N PRO A 70 -2.09 -16.25 10.14
CA PRO A 70 -1.07 -16.96 9.35
C PRO A 70 -1.56 -17.35 7.94
N ASP A 71 -0.62 -17.72 7.08
CA ASP A 71 -0.82 -18.42 5.82
C ASP A 71 -1.56 -17.64 4.72
N LEU A 72 -1.84 -16.36 4.92
CA LEU A 72 -2.52 -15.52 3.93
C LEU A 72 -1.84 -14.15 3.82
N CYS A 73 -1.33 -13.81 2.63
CA CYS A 73 -0.76 -12.50 2.35
C CYS A 73 -0.90 -12.12 0.88
N ILE A 74 -0.87 -10.80 0.61
CA ILE A 74 -0.65 -10.25 -0.72
C ILE A 74 0.85 -9.98 -0.83
N GLY A 75 1.53 -10.68 -1.72
CA GLY A 75 2.98 -10.59 -1.87
C GLY A 75 3.42 -10.76 -3.32
N ALA A 76 4.65 -10.37 -3.61
CA ALA A 76 5.33 -10.61 -4.87
C ALA A 76 6.60 -11.45 -4.65
N ARG A 77 6.91 -12.34 -5.59
CA ARG A 77 8.16 -13.13 -5.55
C ARG A 77 9.30 -12.44 -6.27
N ASP A 78 8.97 -11.69 -7.31
CA ASP A 78 9.90 -10.99 -8.19
C ASP A 78 9.66 -9.48 -8.15
N GLU A 79 9.56 -8.83 -9.30
CA GLU A 79 9.32 -7.39 -9.40
C GLU A 79 7.89 -7.01 -8.99
N VAL A 80 7.76 -5.87 -8.31
CA VAL A 80 6.47 -5.27 -7.97
C VAL A 80 6.18 -4.17 -8.97
N VAL A 81 5.50 -4.51 -10.07
CA VAL A 81 5.18 -3.56 -11.15
C VAL A 81 4.15 -2.50 -10.76
N SER A 82 3.38 -2.75 -9.72
CA SER A 82 2.35 -1.83 -9.23
C SER A 82 2.81 -0.85 -8.14
N VAL A 83 4.12 -0.80 -7.84
CA VAL A 83 4.72 0.18 -6.91
C VAL A 83 6.08 0.56 -7.44
N VAL A 84 6.23 1.77 -7.99
CA VAL A 84 7.45 2.21 -8.67
C VAL A 84 7.85 3.63 -8.28
N LEU A 85 9.15 3.85 -8.20
CA LEU A 85 9.73 5.20 -8.14
C LEU A 85 10.02 5.67 -9.56
N VAL A 86 9.29 6.67 -10.01
CA VAL A 86 9.55 7.38 -11.28
C VAL A 86 10.37 8.62 -10.97
N SER A 87 11.47 8.84 -11.72
CA SER A 87 12.33 10.00 -11.52
C SER A 87 13.22 10.22 -12.73
N ALA A 88 13.39 11.47 -13.15
CA ALA A 88 14.41 11.86 -14.10
C ALA A 88 15.84 11.84 -13.51
N THR A 89 15.94 11.76 -12.18
CA THR A 89 17.20 11.73 -11.43
C THR A 89 17.47 10.33 -10.89
N ALA A 90 18.68 9.83 -11.03
CA ALA A 90 19.08 8.53 -10.51
C ALA A 90 18.90 8.46 -8.97
N PRO A 91 18.52 7.30 -8.41
CA PRO A 91 18.19 7.17 -6.99
C PRO A 91 19.30 7.61 -6.04
N ASP A 92 20.57 7.41 -6.40
CA ASP A 92 21.75 7.81 -5.62
C ASP A 92 21.96 9.34 -5.55
N LYS A 93 21.28 10.09 -6.40
CA LYS A 93 21.35 11.57 -6.48
C LYS A 93 20.13 12.27 -5.85
N LEU A 94 19.23 11.52 -5.23
CA LEU A 94 18.02 12.08 -4.58
C LEU A 94 18.28 12.60 -3.15
N GLY A 95 19.54 12.74 -2.73
CA GLY A 95 19.88 13.28 -1.40
C GLY A 95 19.34 14.70 -1.21
N GLY A 96 18.50 14.90 -0.19
CA GLY A 96 17.85 16.17 0.09
C GLY A 96 16.69 16.55 -0.84
N ALA A 97 16.45 15.81 -1.92
CA ALA A 97 15.35 16.06 -2.86
C ALA A 97 13.99 15.80 -2.21
N ARG A 98 12.97 16.49 -2.71
CA ARG A 98 11.58 16.15 -2.42
C ARG A 98 11.18 14.95 -3.26
N VAL A 99 10.64 13.91 -2.62
CA VAL A 99 10.06 12.74 -3.27
C VAL A 99 8.57 12.74 -2.95
N PHE A 100 7.76 12.86 -3.97
CA PHE A 100 6.31 12.85 -3.84
C PHE A 100 5.83 11.41 -3.68
N VAL A 101 4.89 11.19 -2.76
CA VAL A 101 4.37 9.85 -2.45
C VAL A 101 2.85 9.87 -2.35
N SER A 102 2.20 8.84 -2.87
CA SER A 102 0.78 8.66 -2.65
C SER A 102 0.51 8.43 -1.15
N SER A 103 -0.47 9.14 -0.60
CA SER A 103 -0.96 8.94 0.78
C SER A 103 -1.52 7.53 1.02
N GLU A 104 -1.85 6.79 -0.04
CA GLU A 104 -2.41 5.44 0.01
C GLU A 104 -1.36 4.35 0.25
N SER A 105 -0.05 4.66 0.18
CA SER A 105 1.03 3.68 0.23
C SER A 105 1.92 3.79 1.47
N ALA A 106 1.46 3.29 2.60
CA ALA A 106 2.27 3.26 3.83
C ALA A 106 3.50 2.34 3.70
N SER A 107 3.34 1.11 3.19
CA SER A 107 4.46 0.17 3.00
C SER A 107 5.43 0.65 1.92
N GLY A 108 4.94 1.09 0.75
CA GLY A 108 5.78 1.56 -0.36
C GLY A 108 6.65 2.76 0.06
N ARG A 109 6.06 3.76 0.73
CA ARG A 109 6.78 4.91 1.27
C ARG A 109 7.91 4.51 2.21
N ASN A 110 7.64 3.63 3.17
CA ASN A 110 8.63 3.22 4.16
C ASN A 110 9.70 2.30 3.54
N LEU A 111 9.32 1.42 2.61
CA LEU A 111 10.28 0.61 1.86
C LEU A 111 11.20 1.48 1.01
N LEU A 112 10.67 2.47 0.29
CA LEU A 112 11.48 3.42 -0.46
C LEU A 112 12.48 4.14 0.45
N ARG A 113 12.04 4.59 1.64
CA ARG A 113 12.92 5.20 2.63
C ARG A 113 14.07 4.26 3.04
N VAL A 114 13.75 3.01 3.34
CA VAL A 114 14.77 2.01 3.70
C VAL A 114 15.75 1.79 2.53
N ILE A 115 15.27 1.69 1.30
CA ILE A 115 16.12 1.52 0.11
C ILE A 115 17.05 2.73 -0.05
N LEU A 116 16.54 3.94 -0.02
CA LEU A 116 17.35 5.16 -0.20
C LEU A 116 18.38 5.31 0.93
N GLU A 117 17.98 5.09 2.19
CA GLU A 117 18.87 5.23 3.34
C GLU A 117 19.90 4.11 3.45
N ARG A 118 19.50 2.84 3.23
CA ARG A 118 20.37 1.68 3.47
C ARG A 118 21.20 1.27 2.27
N ARG A 119 20.64 1.36 1.06
CA ARG A 119 21.35 0.96 -0.16
C ARG A 119 22.13 2.11 -0.78
N TYR A 120 21.58 3.32 -0.76
CA TYR A 120 22.20 4.49 -1.39
C TYR A 120 22.85 5.48 -0.39
N GLY A 121 22.63 5.31 0.90
CA GLY A 121 23.20 6.16 1.94
C GLY A 121 22.66 7.58 1.96
N ILE A 122 21.49 7.82 1.36
CA ILE A 122 20.92 9.16 1.20
C ILE A 122 19.59 9.28 1.95
N ARG A 123 19.23 10.53 2.29
CA ARG A 123 17.93 10.87 2.85
C ARG A 123 17.21 11.85 1.93
N ALA A 124 15.96 11.55 1.59
CA ALA A 124 15.07 12.41 0.84
C ALA A 124 13.98 13.00 1.76
N GLN A 125 13.29 14.03 1.27
CA GLN A 125 12.13 14.62 1.93
C GLN A 125 10.87 14.04 1.29
N TYR A 126 10.06 13.31 2.06
CA TYR A 126 8.83 12.68 1.55
C TYR A 126 7.66 13.63 1.71
N VAL A 127 6.98 13.92 0.61
CA VAL A 127 5.84 14.85 0.53
C VAL A 127 4.61 14.07 0.08
N ASP A 128 3.53 14.11 0.88
CA ASP A 128 2.27 13.50 0.50
C ASP A 128 1.64 14.28 -0.66
N GLU A 129 1.21 13.56 -1.69
CA GLU A 129 0.68 14.13 -2.93
C GLU A 129 -0.64 13.43 -3.31
N ALA A 130 -1.66 14.22 -3.56
CA ALA A 130 -2.98 13.71 -3.96
C ALA A 130 -3.04 13.29 -5.43
N GLN A 131 -2.19 13.88 -6.28
CA GLN A 131 -2.11 13.59 -7.71
C GLN A 131 -0.68 13.21 -8.12
N PRO A 132 -0.14 12.11 -7.58
CA PRO A 132 1.26 11.76 -7.77
C PRO A 132 1.62 11.50 -9.24
N PHE A 133 0.68 11.01 -10.05
CA PHE A 133 0.92 10.77 -11.48
C PHE A 133 1.22 12.06 -12.24
N ALA A 134 0.55 13.18 -11.93
CA ALA A 134 0.83 14.48 -12.53
C ALA A 134 2.26 14.94 -12.22
N ARG A 135 2.72 14.76 -10.98
CA ARG A 135 4.10 15.07 -10.57
C ARG A 135 5.13 14.23 -11.31
N ALA A 136 4.87 12.94 -11.47
CA ALA A 136 5.74 12.06 -12.26
C ALA A 136 5.85 12.52 -13.71
N CYS A 137 4.76 12.98 -14.34
CA CYS A 137 4.76 13.53 -15.69
C CYS A 137 5.55 14.85 -15.80
N GLU A 138 5.66 15.63 -14.74
CA GLU A 138 6.49 16.84 -14.63
C GLU A 138 7.99 16.51 -14.44
N GLY A 139 8.34 15.23 -14.23
CA GLY A 139 9.71 14.76 -13.98
C GLY A 139 10.13 14.79 -12.52
N ASP A 140 9.24 15.13 -11.61
CA ASP A 140 9.50 15.10 -10.18
C ASP A 140 9.69 13.66 -9.67
N PRO A 141 10.64 13.40 -8.76
CA PRO A 141 10.77 12.09 -8.12
C PRO A 141 9.48 11.70 -7.39
N THR A 142 8.81 10.65 -7.86
CA THR A 142 7.48 10.30 -7.38
C THR A 142 7.31 8.80 -7.21
N LEU A 143 6.84 8.37 -6.05
CA LEU A 143 6.42 6.99 -5.79
C LEU A 143 4.96 6.82 -6.23
N LEU A 144 4.74 6.02 -7.25
CA LEU A 144 3.43 5.66 -7.78
C LEU A 144 3.00 4.29 -7.31
N ILE A 145 1.68 4.09 -7.20
CA ILE A 145 1.07 2.80 -6.86
C ILE A 145 -0.14 2.51 -7.76
N GLY A 146 -0.50 1.23 -7.85
CA GLY A 146 -1.67 0.76 -8.59
C GLY A 146 -1.58 1.09 -10.08
N ASP A 147 -2.70 1.47 -10.68
CA ASP A 147 -2.83 1.75 -12.12
C ASP A 147 -1.86 2.85 -12.57
N SER A 148 -1.67 3.88 -11.74
CA SER A 148 -0.70 4.96 -12.04
C SER A 148 0.74 4.46 -12.18
N ALA A 149 1.12 3.43 -11.43
CA ALA A 149 2.44 2.82 -11.55
C ALA A 149 2.56 2.01 -12.84
N ILE A 150 1.53 1.26 -13.20
CA ILE A 150 1.47 0.47 -14.44
C ILE A 150 1.51 1.40 -15.66
N ASP A 151 0.69 2.44 -15.68
CA ASP A 151 0.67 3.44 -16.76
C ASP A 151 2.02 4.14 -16.95
N ALA A 152 2.78 4.34 -15.88
CA ALA A 152 4.10 4.97 -15.95
C ALA A 152 5.18 4.04 -16.52
N ILE A 153 5.03 2.72 -16.39
CA ILE A 153 5.97 1.74 -16.96
C ILE A 153 5.73 1.55 -18.46
N GLU A 154 4.46 1.67 -18.91
CA GLU A 154 4.07 1.46 -20.30
C GLU A 154 4.40 2.66 -21.23
N ARG A 155 4.80 3.81 -20.68
CA ARG A 155 5.16 5.04 -21.42
C ARG A 155 6.65 5.20 -21.62
#